data_028aa3d576637f44692a12d847815604
#
_entry.id   028aa3d576637f44692a12d847815604
#
_cell.length_a   1.000
_cell.length_b   1.000
_cell.length_c   1.000
_cell.angle_alpha   90.00
_cell.angle_beta   90.00
_cell.angle_gamma   90.00
#
_symmetry.space_group_name_H-M   'P 1'
#
loop_
_entity.id
_entity.type
_entity.pdbx_description
1 polymer ?
#
loop_
_entity_poly.entity_id
_entity_poly.type
_entity_poly.pdbx_seq_one_letter_code
_entity_poly.pdbx_strand_id
1 'polypeptide(L)'
;CFDTAVAQLVPFVSGKDSMFNDFKGFDADGAPLAVSALPTLLISALSVLPDWRSVVSMDFKAVGDALFWVGPVPEPALGCSELAQALGLNDARLASPAARTDQDYAGVQAALAKGLIASAIAPGWGGAGAALARSALAGGLGAAVEAGWTTAQWFTEAPGGLVLSLAPEDVEAFAALVPEAQRIGTVTEAASGLSLDGGEIALEALETAYRGNESGEIRS
;
A
#
# COMPACT_ATOMS: atom_id res chain seq x y z
N CYS A 1 7.83 17.49 -3.97
CA CYS A 1 6.80 17.64 -5.03
C CYS A 1 7.40 18.02 -6.37
N PHE A 2 8.15 19.13 -6.47
CA PHE A 2 8.69 19.61 -7.75
C PHE A 2 9.56 18.55 -8.46
N ASP A 3 10.56 18.01 -7.78
CA ASP A 3 11.48 17.03 -8.36
C ASP A 3 10.74 15.77 -8.83
N THR A 4 9.81 15.27 -8.03
CA THR A 4 8.98 14.09 -8.37
C THR A 4 8.09 14.39 -9.58
N ALA A 5 7.41 15.54 -9.59
CA ALA A 5 6.54 15.91 -10.71
C ALA A 5 7.31 16.05 -12.02
N VAL A 6 8.52 16.63 -11.99
CA VAL A 6 9.40 16.74 -13.15
C VAL A 6 9.90 15.38 -13.61
N ALA A 7 10.35 14.53 -12.68
CA ALA A 7 10.85 13.19 -13.00
C ALA A 7 9.76 12.30 -13.61
N GLN A 8 8.53 12.39 -13.12
CA GLN A 8 7.38 11.61 -13.59
C GLN A 8 6.63 12.27 -14.75
N LEU A 9 7.07 13.42 -15.22
CA LEU A 9 6.42 14.21 -16.29
C LEU A 9 4.93 14.51 -15.99
N VAL A 10 4.59 14.70 -14.70
CA VAL A 10 3.23 15.00 -14.25
C VAL A 10 3.10 16.48 -13.92
N PRO A 11 2.40 17.28 -14.76
CA PRO A 11 2.25 18.70 -14.52
C PRO A 11 1.30 19.00 -13.35
N PHE A 12 1.61 20.03 -12.57
CA PHE A 12 0.63 20.60 -11.65
C PHE A 12 -0.46 21.33 -12.43
N VAL A 13 -1.71 20.95 -12.20
CA VAL A 13 -2.87 21.55 -12.90
C VAL A 13 -3.71 22.46 -12.00
N SER A 14 -3.57 22.34 -10.70
CA SER A 14 -4.27 23.15 -9.71
C SER A 14 -3.53 23.14 -8.37
N GLY A 15 -3.74 24.17 -7.58
CA GLY A 15 -3.26 24.25 -6.21
C GLY A 15 -4.22 25.08 -5.37
N LYS A 16 -4.30 24.77 -4.08
CA LYS A 16 -5.03 25.55 -3.09
C LYS A 16 -4.21 25.65 -1.82
N ASP A 17 -3.92 26.88 -1.41
CA ASP A 17 -3.26 27.17 -0.15
C ASP A 17 -4.28 27.54 0.92
N SER A 18 -4.09 26.97 2.13
CA SER A 18 -4.85 27.31 3.32
C SER A 18 -3.86 27.51 4.45
N MET A 19 -3.50 28.77 4.72
CA MET A 19 -2.44 29.13 5.67
C MET A 19 -2.93 29.23 7.10
N PHE A 20 -4.24 29.40 7.33
CA PHE A 20 -4.85 29.61 8.64
C PHE A 20 -6.08 28.73 8.82
N ASN A 21 -5.86 27.46 9.10
CA ASN A 21 -6.94 26.50 9.41
C ASN A 21 -7.02 26.21 10.90
N ASP A 22 -6.48 27.10 11.75
CA ASP A 22 -6.55 26.94 13.20
C ASP A 22 -7.99 26.99 13.65
N PHE A 23 -8.39 26.00 14.45
CA PHE A 23 -9.66 26.06 15.16
C PHE A 23 -9.51 26.99 16.36
N LYS A 24 -10.45 27.92 16.51
CA LYS A 24 -10.61 28.75 17.69
C LYS A 24 -12.04 28.66 18.16
N GLY A 25 -12.25 28.23 19.39
CA GLY A 25 -13.58 28.03 19.98
C GLY A 25 -13.49 27.85 21.48
N PHE A 26 -14.41 27.05 22.01
CA PHE A 26 -14.49 26.72 23.41
C PHE A 26 -14.57 25.20 23.58
N ASP A 27 -14.00 24.68 24.65
CA ASP A 27 -14.15 23.28 25.05
C ASP A 27 -15.55 23.02 25.66
N ALA A 28 -15.78 21.78 26.14
CA ALA A 28 -17.05 21.37 26.73
C ALA A 28 -17.38 22.14 28.03
N ASP A 29 -16.38 22.67 28.71
CA ASP A 29 -16.51 23.43 29.97
C ASP A 29 -16.61 24.95 29.74
N GLY A 30 -16.59 25.37 28.46
CA GLY A 30 -16.67 26.77 28.05
C GLY A 30 -15.36 27.55 28.16
N ALA A 31 -14.23 26.86 28.34
CA ALA A 31 -12.91 27.50 28.33
C ALA A 31 -12.43 27.72 26.90
N PRO A 32 -11.71 28.83 26.61
CA PRO A 32 -11.17 29.09 25.27
C PRO A 32 -10.24 27.97 24.81
N LEU A 33 -10.49 27.42 23.62
CA LEU A 33 -9.69 26.38 22.98
C LEU A 33 -9.14 26.88 21.64
N ALA A 34 -7.83 26.74 21.44
CA ALA A 34 -7.18 26.96 20.16
C ALA A 34 -6.40 25.72 19.77
N VAL A 35 -6.68 25.18 18.59
CA VAL A 35 -5.98 24.02 18.01
C VAL A 35 -5.36 24.45 16.70
N SER A 36 -4.04 24.45 16.65
CA SER A 36 -3.30 24.77 15.42
C SER A 36 -3.34 23.60 14.45
N ALA A 37 -3.66 23.89 13.19
CA ALA A 37 -3.58 22.89 12.14
C ALA A 37 -2.12 22.49 11.89
N LEU A 38 -1.87 21.19 11.82
CA LEU A 38 -0.57 20.69 11.45
C LEU A 38 -0.29 21.00 9.95
N PRO A 39 0.96 21.34 9.58
CA PRO A 39 1.34 21.47 8.18
C PRO A 39 1.00 20.17 7.42
N THR A 40 0.07 20.25 6.48
CA THR A 40 -0.43 19.09 5.75
C THR A 40 -0.36 19.35 4.25
N LEU A 41 0.18 18.40 3.49
CA LEU A 41 0.19 18.41 2.05
C LEU A 41 -0.73 17.31 1.52
N LEU A 42 -1.82 17.70 0.85
CA LEU A 42 -2.71 16.78 0.16
C LEU A 42 -2.45 16.84 -1.34
N ILE A 43 -2.11 15.71 -1.93
CA ILE A 43 -1.86 15.59 -3.37
C ILE A 43 -2.93 14.67 -3.97
N SER A 44 -3.61 15.17 -5.00
CA SER A 44 -4.52 14.37 -5.82
C SER A 44 -3.92 14.19 -7.20
N ALA A 45 -3.93 12.98 -7.71
CA ALA A 45 -3.52 12.67 -9.07
C ALA A 45 -4.75 12.28 -9.91
N LEU A 46 -4.78 12.76 -11.16
CA LEU A 46 -5.84 12.44 -12.11
C LEU A 46 -5.24 11.82 -13.36
N SER A 47 -5.81 10.73 -13.82
CA SER A 47 -5.48 10.10 -15.09
C SER A 47 -6.76 9.72 -15.84
N VAL A 48 -6.70 9.75 -17.17
CA VAL A 48 -7.80 9.30 -18.03
C VAL A 48 -7.41 7.98 -18.68
N LEU A 49 -8.21 6.95 -18.40
CA LEU A 49 -8.02 5.64 -19.01
C LEU A 49 -8.82 5.57 -20.34
N PRO A 50 -8.21 5.10 -21.43
CA PRO A 50 -8.90 4.98 -22.72
C PRO A 50 -9.97 3.86 -22.71
N ASP A 51 -9.82 2.84 -21.89
CA ASP A 51 -10.75 1.74 -21.73
C ASP A 51 -10.88 1.37 -20.24
N TRP A 52 -12.07 1.56 -19.68
CA TRP A 52 -12.35 1.24 -18.28
C TRP A 52 -12.20 -0.27 -17.96
N ARG A 53 -12.31 -1.14 -18.97
CA ARG A 53 -12.16 -2.59 -18.82
C ARG A 53 -10.72 -3.03 -18.57
N SER A 54 -9.75 -2.15 -18.81
CA SER A 54 -8.34 -2.39 -18.52
C SER A 54 -7.95 -2.09 -17.07
N VAL A 55 -8.91 -1.68 -16.23
CA VAL A 55 -8.67 -1.40 -14.80
C VAL A 55 -8.39 -2.70 -14.06
N VAL A 56 -7.31 -2.70 -13.28
CA VAL A 56 -6.95 -3.79 -12.39
C VAL A 56 -7.28 -3.37 -10.96
N SER A 57 -8.03 -4.21 -10.24
CA SER A 57 -8.39 -4.00 -8.84
C SER A 57 -7.40 -4.71 -7.91
N MET A 58 -7.49 -4.43 -6.62
CA MET A 58 -6.54 -4.96 -5.63
C MET A 58 -6.82 -6.39 -5.19
N ASP A 59 -8.07 -6.87 -5.33
CA ASP A 59 -8.52 -8.17 -4.84
C ASP A 59 -7.81 -9.34 -5.55
N PHE A 60 -7.35 -10.33 -4.82
CA PHE A 60 -6.81 -11.56 -5.41
C PHE A 60 -7.87 -12.27 -6.25
N LYS A 61 -7.47 -12.82 -7.42
CA LYS A 61 -8.41 -13.36 -8.39
C LYS A 61 -8.51 -14.88 -8.36
N ALA A 62 -7.38 -15.57 -8.28
CA ALA A 62 -7.35 -17.01 -8.38
C ALA A 62 -6.30 -17.64 -7.47
N VAL A 63 -6.65 -18.82 -6.93
CA VAL A 63 -5.68 -19.68 -6.24
C VAL A 63 -4.61 -20.12 -7.23
N GLY A 64 -3.34 -20.03 -6.80
CA GLY A 64 -2.19 -20.33 -7.64
C GLY A 64 -1.57 -19.12 -8.31
N ASP A 65 -2.22 -17.95 -8.32
CA ASP A 65 -1.62 -16.71 -8.81
C ASP A 65 -0.30 -16.44 -8.09
N ALA A 66 0.73 -16.11 -8.84
CA ALA A 66 2.03 -15.74 -8.30
C ALA A 66 2.01 -14.30 -7.78
N LEU A 67 2.55 -14.09 -6.58
CA LEU A 67 2.65 -12.78 -5.95
C LEU A 67 4.03 -12.17 -6.18
N PHE A 68 4.04 -10.91 -6.58
CA PHE A 68 5.25 -10.14 -6.84
C PHE A 68 5.27 -8.83 -6.06
N TRP A 69 6.47 -8.48 -5.61
CA TRP A 69 6.82 -7.15 -5.17
C TRP A 69 7.59 -6.44 -6.29
N VAL A 70 7.16 -5.23 -6.62
CA VAL A 70 7.87 -4.34 -7.52
C VAL A 70 8.33 -3.13 -6.74
N GLY A 71 9.60 -2.81 -6.84
CA GLY A 71 10.27 -1.75 -6.09
C GLY A 71 11.36 -2.28 -5.17
N PRO A 72 12.17 -1.41 -4.57
CA PRO A 72 13.21 -1.83 -3.63
C PRO A 72 12.59 -2.44 -2.37
N VAL A 73 13.33 -3.37 -1.77
CA VAL A 73 12.96 -3.91 -0.45
C VAL A 73 12.92 -2.76 0.56
N PRO A 74 11.83 -2.58 1.33
CA PRO A 74 11.74 -1.49 2.27
C PRO A 74 12.85 -1.54 3.33
N GLU A 75 13.53 -0.42 3.56
CA GLU A 75 14.40 -0.30 4.71
C GLU A 75 13.56 -0.17 5.99
N PRO A 76 13.91 -0.88 7.08
CA PRO A 76 13.14 -0.81 8.32
C PRO A 76 13.10 0.62 8.87
N ALA A 77 11.94 1.27 8.77
CA ALA A 77 11.70 2.63 9.24
C ALA A 77 10.23 2.78 9.65
N LEU A 78 9.96 2.75 10.94
CA LEU A 78 8.60 2.74 11.47
C LEU A 78 8.13 4.09 12.00
N GLY A 79 8.93 5.14 11.88
CA GLY A 79 8.57 6.48 12.33
C GLY A 79 7.24 6.94 11.72
N CYS A 80 6.31 7.35 12.55
CA CYS A 80 4.96 7.77 12.19
C CYS A 80 4.09 6.70 11.48
N SER A 81 4.50 5.42 11.52
CA SER A 81 3.70 4.33 10.92
C SER A 81 2.56 3.87 11.84
N GLU A 82 1.54 3.26 11.24
CA GLU A 82 0.43 2.64 11.98
C GLU A 82 0.93 1.58 12.97
N LEU A 83 1.94 0.77 12.59
CA LEU A 83 2.51 -0.23 13.48
C LEU A 83 3.20 0.42 14.69
N ALA A 84 3.96 1.48 14.49
CA ALA A 84 4.60 2.18 15.59
C ALA A 84 3.57 2.77 16.56
N GLN A 85 2.50 3.36 16.03
CA GLN A 85 1.41 3.90 16.84
C GLN A 85 0.70 2.79 17.62
N ALA A 86 0.35 1.68 16.98
CA ALA A 86 -0.36 0.56 17.60
C ALA A 86 0.44 -0.09 18.73
N LEU A 87 1.76 -0.15 18.61
CA LEU A 87 2.67 -0.76 19.59
C LEU A 87 3.32 0.24 20.56
N GLY A 88 3.01 1.54 20.43
CA GLY A 88 3.64 2.58 21.25
C GLY A 88 5.16 2.70 21.03
N LEU A 89 5.64 2.39 19.82
CA LEU A 89 7.06 2.46 19.50
C LEU A 89 7.49 3.91 19.23
N ASN A 90 8.67 4.27 19.73
CA ASN A 90 9.27 5.56 19.44
C ASN A 90 10.44 5.36 18.44
N ASP A 91 10.10 5.26 17.15
CA ASP A 91 11.10 5.22 16.06
C ASP A 91 11.11 6.58 15.35
N ALA A 92 12.26 7.23 15.32
CA ALA A 92 12.44 8.52 14.65
C ALA A 92 12.76 8.37 13.15
N ARG A 93 12.97 7.15 12.67
CA ARG A 93 13.30 6.89 11.25
C ARG A 93 12.05 6.95 10.40
N LEU A 94 12.02 7.90 9.48
CA LEU A 94 10.95 7.99 8.48
C LEU A 94 11.33 7.16 7.24
N ALA A 95 10.33 6.49 6.69
CA ALA A 95 10.50 5.80 5.41
C ALA A 95 10.83 6.81 4.29
N SER A 96 11.84 6.49 3.50
CA SER A 96 12.24 7.30 2.36
C SER A 96 11.61 6.79 1.06
N PRO A 97 11.29 7.69 0.11
CA PRO A 97 10.86 7.27 -1.22
C PRO A 97 11.94 6.42 -1.89
N ALA A 98 11.52 5.41 -2.60
CA ALA A 98 12.42 4.56 -3.36
C ALA A 98 13.11 5.34 -4.48
N ALA A 99 14.43 5.16 -4.64
CA ALA A 99 15.23 5.91 -5.61
C ALA A 99 15.07 5.44 -7.07
N ARG A 100 14.29 4.38 -7.37
CA ARG A 100 14.32 3.66 -8.65
C ARG A 100 12.96 3.26 -9.22
N THR A 101 11.98 4.13 -9.20
CA THR A 101 10.60 3.78 -9.58
C THR A 101 10.26 3.93 -11.06
N ASP A 102 11.02 4.70 -11.83
CA ASP A 102 10.59 5.08 -13.19
C ASP A 102 10.64 3.92 -14.20
N GLN A 103 11.68 3.09 -14.13
CA GLN A 103 11.82 1.93 -15.02
C GLN A 103 10.85 0.82 -14.65
N ASP A 104 10.65 0.57 -13.35
CA ASP A 104 9.73 -0.44 -12.85
C ASP A 104 8.29 -0.10 -13.26
N TYR A 105 7.88 1.16 -13.12
CA TYR A 105 6.54 1.59 -13.50
C TYR A 105 6.30 1.51 -15.01
N ALA A 106 7.30 1.79 -15.86
CA ALA A 106 7.18 1.62 -17.30
C ALA A 106 6.96 0.14 -17.68
N GLY A 107 7.69 -0.77 -17.02
CA GLY A 107 7.51 -2.22 -17.17
C GLY A 107 6.12 -2.69 -16.71
N VAL A 108 5.67 -2.21 -15.54
CA VAL A 108 4.32 -2.50 -15.03
C VAL A 108 3.23 -1.97 -15.96
N GLN A 109 3.37 -0.76 -16.49
CA GLN A 109 2.42 -0.22 -17.48
C GLN A 109 2.36 -1.08 -18.74
N ALA A 110 3.51 -1.54 -19.23
CA ALA A 110 3.55 -2.45 -20.38
C ALA A 110 2.89 -3.80 -20.08
N ALA A 111 3.06 -4.33 -18.88
CA ALA A 111 2.42 -5.56 -18.42
C ALA A 111 0.89 -5.38 -18.28
N LEU A 112 0.43 -4.26 -17.72
CA LEU A 112 -0.99 -3.89 -17.67
C LEU A 112 -1.62 -3.81 -19.05
N ALA A 113 -0.94 -3.15 -20.00
CA ALA A 113 -1.41 -3.03 -21.38
C ALA A 113 -1.55 -4.38 -22.10
N LYS A 114 -0.79 -5.39 -21.67
CA LYS A 114 -0.85 -6.76 -22.18
C LYS A 114 -1.84 -7.66 -21.42
N GLY A 115 -2.44 -7.16 -20.33
CA GLY A 115 -3.36 -7.93 -19.49
C GLY A 115 -2.69 -9.01 -18.65
N LEU A 116 -1.39 -8.89 -18.35
CA LEU A 116 -0.63 -9.90 -17.59
C LEU A 116 -0.84 -9.81 -16.08
N ILE A 117 -1.41 -8.72 -15.58
CA ILE A 117 -1.57 -8.46 -14.14
C ILE A 117 -3.00 -8.73 -13.74
N ALA A 118 -3.21 -9.66 -12.83
CA ALA A 118 -4.53 -10.03 -12.31
C ALA A 118 -4.99 -9.07 -11.19
N SER A 119 -4.11 -8.70 -10.26
CA SER A 119 -4.41 -7.70 -9.22
C SER A 119 -3.22 -6.80 -8.93
N ALA A 120 -3.48 -5.58 -8.45
CA ALA A 120 -2.45 -4.62 -8.11
C ALA A 120 -2.87 -3.73 -6.94
N ILE A 121 -1.95 -3.51 -6.00
CA ILE A 121 -2.13 -2.56 -4.90
C ILE A 121 -0.82 -1.85 -4.58
N ALA A 122 -0.89 -0.53 -4.42
CA ALA A 122 0.20 0.24 -3.84
C ALA A 122 0.07 0.18 -2.30
N PRO A 123 1.12 -0.19 -1.57
CA PRO A 123 1.15 -0.07 -0.13
C PRO A 123 0.94 1.38 0.31
N GLY A 124 0.17 1.53 1.36
CA GLY A 124 -0.07 2.79 2.06
C GLY A 124 0.11 2.55 3.55
N TRP A 125 -0.83 2.99 4.34
CA TRP A 125 -0.85 2.75 5.78
C TRP A 125 -0.79 1.26 6.10
N GLY A 126 0.12 0.89 6.99
CA GLY A 126 0.43 -0.49 7.34
C GLY A 126 1.34 -1.22 6.35
N GLY A 127 1.93 -0.53 5.37
CA GLY A 127 2.93 -1.09 4.47
C GLY A 127 2.44 -2.24 3.58
N ALA A 128 3.39 -3.06 3.11
CA ALA A 128 3.10 -4.20 2.23
C ALA A 128 2.29 -5.29 2.95
N GLY A 129 2.48 -5.48 4.26
CA GLY A 129 1.71 -6.45 5.05
C GLY A 129 0.22 -6.13 5.06
N ALA A 130 -0.16 -4.88 5.32
CA ALA A 130 -1.56 -4.45 5.27
C ALA A 130 -2.11 -4.44 3.83
N ALA A 131 -1.29 -4.17 2.82
CA ALA A 131 -1.69 -4.26 1.42
C ALA A 131 -2.08 -5.69 1.03
N LEU A 132 -1.25 -6.69 1.40
CA LEU A 132 -1.56 -8.12 1.20
C LEU A 132 -2.83 -8.54 1.94
N ALA A 133 -3.00 -8.11 3.19
CA ALA A 133 -4.22 -8.38 3.96
C ALA A 133 -5.48 -7.82 3.28
N ARG A 134 -5.41 -6.58 2.77
CA ARG A 134 -6.52 -5.96 2.02
C ARG A 134 -6.84 -6.72 0.74
N SER A 135 -5.82 -7.16 -0.01
CA SER A 135 -6.02 -7.94 -1.23
C SER A 135 -6.63 -9.31 -0.95
N ALA A 136 -6.19 -9.97 0.14
CA ALA A 136 -6.73 -11.24 0.59
C ALA A 136 -8.21 -11.11 1.01
N LEU A 137 -8.54 -10.12 1.86
CA LEU A 137 -9.91 -9.86 2.29
C LEU A 137 -10.84 -9.52 1.13
N ALA A 138 -10.39 -8.64 0.21
CA ALA A 138 -11.20 -8.22 -0.92
C ALA A 138 -11.48 -9.37 -1.90
N GLY A 139 -10.54 -10.29 -2.08
CA GLY A 139 -10.69 -11.47 -2.92
C GLY A 139 -11.34 -12.66 -2.23
N GLY A 140 -11.43 -12.66 -0.90
CA GLY A 140 -11.85 -13.83 -0.13
C GLY A 140 -10.88 -15.01 -0.28
N LEU A 141 -9.61 -14.75 -0.51
CA LEU A 141 -8.54 -15.73 -0.75
C LEU A 141 -7.40 -15.53 0.25
N GLY A 142 -6.65 -16.61 0.53
CA GLY A 142 -5.44 -16.56 1.33
C GLY A 142 -4.19 -16.20 0.50
N ALA A 143 -3.06 -16.09 1.20
CA ALA A 143 -1.75 -16.00 0.55
C ALA A 143 -0.65 -16.60 1.41
N ALA A 144 0.27 -17.31 0.77
CA ALA A 144 1.52 -17.77 1.37
C ALA A 144 2.66 -16.93 0.82
N VAL A 145 3.31 -16.14 1.68
CA VAL A 145 4.31 -15.15 1.30
C VAL A 145 5.62 -15.42 2.04
N GLU A 146 6.69 -15.58 1.28
CA GLU A 146 8.05 -15.87 1.74
C GLU A 146 9.03 -14.95 1.00
N ALA A 147 9.18 -13.73 1.49
CA ALA A 147 10.10 -12.75 0.92
C ALA A 147 11.43 -12.65 1.68
N GLY A 148 11.51 -13.27 2.86
CA GLY A 148 12.65 -13.15 3.77
C GLY A 148 12.73 -11.79 4.47
N TRP A 149 11.60 -11.10 4.61
CA TRP A 149 11.53 -9.79 5.21
C TRP A 149 11.25 -9.84 6.71
N THR A 150 11.81 -8.91 7.42
CA THR A 150 11.49 -8.69 8.83
C THR A 150 10.11 -8.08 9.00
N THR A 151 9.50 -8.23 10.17
CA THR A 151 8.22 -7.56 10.51
C THR A 151 8.29 -6.04 10.24
N ALA A 152 9.41 -5.40 10.61
CA ALA A 152 9.56 -3.97 10.36
C ALA A 152 9.55 -3.62 8.87
N GLN A 153 10.12 -4.45 8.00
CA GLN A 153 10.07 -4.24 6.53
C GLN A 153 8.65 -4.41 5.97
N TRP A 154 7.90 -5.42 6.45
CA TRP A 154 6.51 -5.63 6.04
C TRP A 154 5.61 -4.45 6.37
N PHE A 155 5.86 -3.78 7.49
CA PHE A 155 5.03 -2.68 7.99
C PHE A 155 5.68 -1.30 7.83
N THR A 156 6.80 -1.21 7.12
CA THR A 156 7.35 0.08 6.69
C THR A 156 6.45 0.71 5.62
N GLU A 157 6.04 1.95 5.85
CA GLU A 157 5.15 2.70 4.96
C GLU A 157 5.95 3.51 3.93
N ALA A 158 6.82 2.79 3.19
CA ALA A 158 7.64 3.40 2.15
C ALA A 158 6.83 3.59 0.85
N PRO A 159 6.85 4.78 0.25
CA PRO A 159 6.24 5.00 -1.06
C PRO A 159 7.06 4.35 -2.18
N GLY A 160 6.39 3.97 -3.26
CA GLY A 160 7.02 3.51 -4.50
C GLY A 160 7.02 2.00 -4.71
N GLY A 161 6.49 1.20 -3.78
CA GLY A 161 6.32 -0.24 -3.98
C GLY A 161 4.95 -0.61 -4.55
N LEU A 162 4.86 -1.78 -5.19
CA LEU A 162 3.61 -2.40 -5.65
C LEU A 162 3.59 -3.87 -5.27
N VAL A 163 2.43 -4.35 -4.82
CA VAL A 163 2.13 -5.78 -4.73
C VAL A 163 1.24 -6.14 -5.91
N LEU A 164 1.65 -7.15 -6.68
CA LEU A 164 0.94 -7.61 -7.86
C LEU A 164 0.64 -9.10 -7.74
N SER A 165 -0.48 -9.55 -8.32
CA SER A 165 -0.70 -10.96 -8.60
C SER A 165 -0.80 -11.22 -10.10
N LEU A 166 -0.31 -12.38 -10.53
CA LEU A 166 -0.29 -12.80 -11.93
C LEU A 166 -0.68 -14.27 -12.05
N ALA A 167 -1.40 -14.60 -13.11
CA ALA A 167 -1.60 -16.01 -13.45
C ALA A 167 -0.26 -16.72 -13.71
N PRO A 168 -0.12 -18.00 -13.35
CA PRO A 168 1.17 -18.72 -13.50
C PRO A 168 1.75 -18.69 -14.92
N GLU A 169 0.89 -18.72 -15.94
CA GLU A 169 1.27 -18.65 -17.36
C GLU A 169 1.82 -17.28 -17.79
N ASP A 170 1.52 -16.22 -17.06
CA ASP A 170 1.94 -14.85 -17.38
C ASP A 170 3.27 -14.45 -16.73
N VAL A 171 3.77 -15.27 -15.81
CA VAL A 171 4.97 -14.97 -15.01
C VAL A 171 6.21 -14.72 -15.86
N GLU A 172 6.45 -15.55 -16.87
CA GLU A 172 7.63 -15.41 -17.74
C GLU A 172 7.56 -14.12 -18.57
N ALA A 173 6.39 -13.84 -19.14
CA ALA A 173 6.16 -12.63 -19.93
C ALA A 173 6.28 -11.35 -19.09
N PHE A 174 5.81 -11.39 -17.84
CA PHE A 174 5.95 -10.31 -16.88
C PHE A 174 7.41 -10.10 -16.47
N ALA A 175 8.14 -11.16 -16.12
CA ALA A 175 9.53 -11.07 -15.70
C ALA A 175 10.43 -10.48 -16.81
N ALA A 176 10.10 -10.67 -18.08
CA ALA A 176 10.80 -10.05 -19.20
C ALA A 176 10.57 -8.52 -19.26
N LEU A 177 9.45 -8.00 -18.72
CA LEU A 177 9.12 -6.57 -18.70
C LEU A 177 9.59 -5.88 -17.42
N VAL A 178 9.60 -6.61 -16.29
CA VAL A 178 9.97 -6.11 -14.97
C VAL A 178 10.99 -7.07 -14.32
N PRO A 179 12.22 -7.11 -14.83
CA PRO A 179 13.21 -8.10 -14.40
C PRO A 179 13.65 -7.96 -12.94
N GLU A 180 13.49 -6.78 -12.35
CA GLU A 180 13.81 -6.52 -10.94
C GLU A 180 12.68 -6.87 -9.96
N ALA A 181 11.50 -7.31 -10.48
CA ALA A 181 10.39 -7.72 -9.63
C ALA A 181 10.75 -8.97 -8.83
N GLN A 182 10.54 -8.90 -7.52
CA GLN A 182 10.75 -10.03 -6.62
C GLN A 182 9.49 -10.87 -6.53
N ARG A 183 9.57 -12.15 -6.86
CA ARG A 183 8.49 -13.10 -6.52
C ARG A 183 8.49 -13.30 -5.01
N ILE A 184 7.35 -13.01 -4.36
CA ILE A 184 7.24 -13.04 -2.90
C ILE A 184 6.31 -14.14 -2.39
N GLY A 185 5.54 -14.81 -3.26
CA GLY A 185 4.63 -15.84 -2.79
C GLY A 185 3.62 -16.31 -3.81
N THR A 186 2.51 -16.83 -3.30
CA THR A 186 1.41 -17.38 -4.10
C THR A 186 0.07 -17.17 -3.39
N VAL A 187 -0.99 -16.91 -4.14
CA VAL A 187 -2.37 -16.85 -3.65
C VAL A 187 -2.85 -18.26 -3.32
N THR A 188 -3.49 -18.44 -2.17
CA THR A 188 -3.97 -19.72 -1.65
C THR A 188 -5.47 -19.71 -1.38
N GLU A 189 -6.03 -20.85 -1.01
CA GLU A 189 -7.40 -20.95 -0.55
C GLU A 189 -7.65 -20.10 0.70
N ALA A 190 -8.86 -19.62 0.88
CA ALA A 190 -9.27 -18.81 2.04
C ALA A 190 -8.96 -19.49 3.38
N ALA A 191 -9.12 -20.82 3.45
CA ALA A 191 -8.86 -21.60 4.65
C ALA A 191 -7.40 -21.56 5.13
N SER A 192 -6.45 -21.23 4.23
CA SER A 192 -5.03 -21.08 4.57
C SER A 192 -4.71 -19.75 5.25
N GLY A 193 -5.63 -18.77 5.22
CA GLY A 193 -5.38 -17.43 5.75
C GLY A 193 -4.26 -16.70 5.03
N LEU A 194 -3.61 -15.77 5.71
CA LEU A 194 -2.44 -15.03 5.23
C LEU A 194 -1.20 -15.44 6.04
N SER A 195 -0.17 -15.93 5.35
CA SER A 195 1.14 -16.20 5.94
C SER A 195 2.18 -15.20 5.39
N LEU A 196 2.94 -14.59 6.30
CA LEU A 196 4.04 -13.66 5.99
C LEU A 196 5.31 -14.14 6.70
N ASP A 197 6.26 -14.70 5.96
CA ASP A 197 7.55 -15.18 6.48
C ASP A 197 7.41 -16.01 7.79
N GLY A 198 6.40 -16.89 7.81
CA GLY A 198 6.13 -17.81 8.94
C GLY A 198 5.19 -17.27 10.02
N GLY A 199 4.80 -16.01 9.96
CA GLY A 199 3.69 -15.48 10.75
C GLY A 199 2.35 -15.78 10.06
N GLU A 200 1.40 -16.41 10.74
CA GLU A 200 0.11 -16.81 10.16
C GLU A 200 -1.05 -16.09 10.84
N ILE A 201 -2.05 -15.70 10.05
CA ILE A 201 -3.29 -15.14 10.53
C ILE A 201 -4.46 -15.65 9.69
N ALA A 202 -5.51 -16.14 10.35
CA ALA A 202 -6.73 -16.58 9.68
C ALA A 202 -7.44 -15.41 9.00
N LEU A 203 -8.04 -15.65 7.84
CA LEU A 203 -8.77 -14.62 7.10
C LEU A 203 -9.93 -14.03 7.91
N GLU A 204 -10.63 -14.86 8.70
CA GLU A 204 -11.70 -14.43 9.61
C GLU A 204 -11.20 -13.45 10.69
N ALA A 205 -9.99 -13.66 11.21
CA ALA A 205 -9.38 -12.75 12.19
C ALA A 205 -9.02 -11.41 11.55
N LEU A 206 -8.52 -11.42 10.31
CA LEU A 206 -8.29 -10.20 9.52
C LEU A 206 -9.60 -9.45 9.25
N GLU A 207 -10.66 -10.16 8.87
CA GLU A 207 -11.98 -9.57 8.62
C GLU A 207 -12.55 -8.95 9.89
N THR A 208 -12.47 -9.64 11.02
CA THR A 208 -12.91 -9.12 12.32
C THR A 208 -12.14 -7.86 12.70
N ALA A 209 -10.81 -7.84 12.53
CA ALA A 209 -10.00 -6.67 12.81
C ALA A 209 -10.34 -5.49 11.87
N TYR A 210 -10.60 -5.77 10.60
CA TYR A 210 -10.97 -4.75 9.61
C TYR A 210 -12.35 -4.13 9.90
N ARG A 211 -13.33 -4.96 10.28
CA ARG A 211 -14.71 -4.53 10.60
C ARG A 211 -14.88 -4.06 12.05
N GLY A 212 -14.02 -4.47 12.95
CA GLY A 212 -14.14 -4.19 14.39
C GLY A 212 -14.08 -2.71 14.76
N ASN A 213 -13.61 -1.85 13.86
CA ASN A 213 -13.69 -0.39 14.02
C ASN A 213 -15.06 0.19 13.66
N GLU A 214 -16.01 -0.59 13.15
CA GLU A 214 -17.38 -0.12 12.88
C GLU A 214 -18.21 0.06 14.18
N SER A 215 -17.75 -0.46 15.32
CA SER A 215 -18.43 -0.30 16.62
C SER A 215 -18.27 1.08 17.26
N GLY A 216 -17.64 2.04 16.59
CA GLY A 216 -17.67 3.45 16.98
C GLY A 216 -16.82 3.84 18.20
N GLU A 217 -16.02 2.96 18.75
CA GLU A 217 -15.02 3.34 19.75
C GLU A 217 -13.79 3.94 19.06
N ILE A 218 -13.83 5.26 18.86
CA ILE A 218 -12.62 6.03 18.57
C ILE A 218 -11.75 5.90 19.84
N ARG A 219 -10.73 5.07 19.79
CA ARG A 219 -9.70 5.06 20.84
C ARG A 219 -8.95 6.38 20.74
N SER A 220 -9.25 7.24 21.73
CA SER A 220 -8.57 8.54 21.95
C SER A 220 -7.10 8.35 22.34
#